data_a55981ac18bd365a353dee62dec4bf81
#
_entry.id   a55981ac18bd365a353dee62dec4bf81
#
_cell.length_a   1.000
_cell.length_b   1.000
_cell.length_c   1.000
_cell.angle_alpha   90.00
_cell.angle_beta   90.00
_cell.angle_gamma   90.00
#
_symmetry.space_group_name_H-M   'P 1'
#
loop_
_entity.id
_entity.type
_entity.pdbx_description
1 polymer ?
#
loop_
_entity_poly.entity_id
_entity_poly.type
_entity_poly.pdbx_seq_one_letter_code
_entity_poly.pdbx_strand_id
1 'polypeptide(L)'
;MNDLKFYLKCMPLVAVIFLSGCGTISTMGKLEDGAGAEASKMWDRWVDAEGDIAVATTWERKVKAGVTVGDIEQVFTQISAERNMKGVGELPLSKELEARTGKKQKFLKVYSYCSPETARMMVDFSPHMAAYLPCRLTVVEKDDGLWIYTLNMDMMVKMGRKLPSPLKEEAWKVRETIHMMMDRAAKGEF
;
A
#
# COMPACT_ATOMS: atom_id res chain seq x y z
N MET A 1 44.48 21.86 29.95
CA MET A 1 43.37 22.57 30.67
C MET A 1 42.23 22.94 29.71
N ASN A 2 42.40 22.82 28.39
CA ASN A 2 41.36 23.15 27.39
C ASN A 2 40.39 21.98 27.08
N ASP A 3 40.84 20.74 27.23
CA ASP A 3 40.06 19.56 26.86
C ASP A 3 38.87 19.29 27.79
N LEU A 4 39.02 19.60 29.08
CA LEU A 4 37.94 19.39 30.06
C LEU A 4 36.74 20.32 29.82
N LYS A 5 37.00 21.54 29.30
CA LYS A 5 35.92 22.49 28.97
C LYS A 5 35.15 22.11 27.70
N PHE A 6 35.80 21.40 26.78
CA PHE A 6 35.16 20.89 25.57
C PHE A 6 34.20 19.72 25.90
N TYR A 7 34.63 18.80 26.75
CA TYR A 7 33.75 17.69 27.22
C TYR A 7 32.53 18.17 28.00
N LEU A 8 32.67 19.21 28.83
CA LEU A 8 31.55 19.76 29.58
C LEU A 8 30.50 20.48 28.71
N LYS A 9 30.88 21.01 27.53
CA LYS A 9 29.95 21.65 26.59
C LYS A 9 29.19 20.66 25.71
N CYS A 10 29.74 19.48 25.46
CA CYS A 10 29.10 18.45 24.66
C CYS A 10 28.18 17.54 25.49
N MET A 11 28.35 17.49 26.80
CA MET A 11 27.59 16.63 27.69
C MET A 11 26.07 16.90 27.72
N PRO A 12 25.58 18.17 27.70
CA PRO A 12 24.16 18.41 27.64
C PRO A 12 23.53 18.03 26.30
N LEU A 13 24.27 18.08 25.20
CA LEU A 13 23.75 17.72 23.89
C LEU A 13 23.50 16.19 23.78
N VAL A 14 24.40 15.40 24.34
CA VAL A 14 24.27 13.93 24.41
C VAL A 14 23.13 13.52 25.32
N ALA A 15 22.96 14.20 26.47
CA ALA A 15 21.87 13.94 27.41
C ALA A 15 20.48 14.27 26.81
N VAL A 16 20.37 15.32 26.00
CA VAL A 16 19.11 15.66 25.30
C VAL A 16 18.72 14.61 24.25
N ILE A 17 19.71 14.03 23.55
CA ILE A 17 19.47 12.94 22.58
C ILE A 17 18.94 11.69 23.30
N PHE A 18 19.44 11.37 24.50
CA PHE A 18 18.96 10.22 25.28
C PHE A 18 17.56 10.44 25.87
N LEU A 19 17.21 11.65 26.25
CA LEU A 19 15.90 11.97 26.84
C LEU A 19 14.77 11.98 25.79
N SER A 20 15.06 12.38 24.55
CA SER A 20 14.10 12.31 23.43
C SER A 20 13.92 10.87 22.88
N GLY A 21 14.85 9.98 23.17
CA GLY A 21 14.81 8.58 22.71
C GLY A 21 13.84 7.67 23.46
N CYS A 22 13.50 7.97 24.73
CA CYS A 22 12.67 7.06 25.55
C CYS A 22 11.25 6.87 24.99
N GLY A 23 10.61 7.92 24.49
CA GLY A 23 9.28 7.83 23.85
C GLY A 23 9.30 7.02 22.56
N THR A 24 10.33 7.20 21.75
CA THR A 24 10.51 6.49 20.47
C THR A 24 10.74 5.00 20.69
N ILE A 25 11.60 4.63 21.65
CA ILE A 25 11.90 3.21 21.97
C ILE A 25 10.64 2.51 22.50
N SER A 26 9.88 3.15 23.39
CA SER A 26 8.60 2.61 23.90
C SER A 26 7.58 2.40 22.78
N THR A 27 7.51 3.30 21.81
CA THR A 27 6.60 3.20 20.67
C THR A 27 7.04 2.09 19.72
N MET A 28 8.33 1.92 19.46
CA MET A 28 8.85 0.85 18.58
C MET A 28 8.44 -0.55 19.05
N GLY A 29 8.39 -0.80 20.38
CA GLY A 29 7.90 -2.06 20.94
C GLY A 29 6.40 -2.34 20.71
N LYS A 30 5.62 -1.33 20.32
CA LYS A 30 4.19 -1.45 20.01
C LYS A 30 3.89 -1.62 18.52
N LEU A 31 4.91 -1.49 17.67
CA LEU A 31 4.76 -1.65 16.22
C LEU A 31 4.74 -3.13 15.85
N GLU A 32 4.14 -3.41 14.68
CA GLU A 32 4.14 -4.75 14.10
C GLU A 32 5.57 -5.19 13.76
N ASP A 33 5.82 -6.50 13.81
CA ASP A 33 7.13 -7.06 13.49
C ASP A 33 7.50 -6.75 12.04
N GLY A 34 8.71 -6.25 11.83
CA GLY A 34 9.18 -5.80 10.52
C GLY A 34 8.82 -4.35 10.14
N ALA A 35 8.15 -3.58 11.00
CA ALA A 35 7.77 -2.20 10.74
C ALA A 35 8.97 -1.31 10.35
N GLY A 36 10.10 -1.45 11.04
CA GLY A 36 11.31 -0.68 10.73
C GLY A 36 11.89 -1.02 9.35
N ALA A 37 11.90 -2.30 8.99
CA ALA A 37 12.39 -2.73 7.68
C ALA A 37 11.49 -2.23 6.55
N GLU A 38 10.17 -2.23 6.75
CA GLU A 38 9.22 -1.72 5.75
C GLU A 38 9.34 -0.19 5.61
N ALA A 39 9.52 0.53 6.71
CA ALA A 39 9.76 1.97 6.70
C ALA A 39 11.06 2.33 5.96
N SER A 40 12.15 1.56 6.17
CA SER A 40 13.40 1.73 5.44
C SER A 40 13.21 1.53 3.94
N LYS A 41 12.55 0.44 3.52
CA LYS A 41 12.27 0.18 2.10
C LYS A 41 11.44 1.30 1.46
N MET A 42 10.46 1.81 2.18
CA MET A 42 9.65 2.92 1.69
C MET A 42 10.47 4.20 1.54
N TRP A 43 11.36 4.47 2.51
CA TRP A 43 12.29 5.59 2.46
C TRP A 43 13.25 5.48 1.28
N ASP A 44 13.88 4.31 1.09
CA ASP A 44 14.82 4.06 0.00
C ASP A 44 14.12 4.27 -1.36
N ARG A 45 12.92 3.70 -1.54
CA ARG A 45 12.13 3.89 -2.76
C ARG A 45 11.74 5.36 -3.00
N TRP A 46 11.46 6.11 -1.94
CA TRP A 46 11.15 7.53 -2.05
C TRP A 46 12.36 8.35 -2.49
N VAL A 47 13.53 8.06 -1.93
CA VAL A 47 14.78 8.72 -2.31
C VAL A 47 15.17 8.34 -3.74
N ASP A 48 15.13 7.05 -4.10
CA ASP A 48 15.45 6.55 -5.45
C ASP A 48 14.51 7.12 -6.53
N ALA A 49 13.28 7.43 -6.16
CA ALA A 49 12.28 8.06 -7.02
C ALA A 49 12.28 9.60 -6.95
N GLU A 50 13.37 10.21 -6.49
CA GLU A 50 13.52 11.67 -6.42
C GLU A 50 12.39 12.37 -5.64
N GLY A 51 11.85 11.70 -4.62
CA GLY A 51 10.78 12.24 -3.78
C GLY A 51 9.35 11.91 -4.25
N ASP A 52 9.17 11.08 -5.26
CA ASP A 52 7.82 10.64 -5.67
C ASP A 52 7.20 9.70 -4.62
N ILE A 53 6.29 10.25 -3.84
CA ILE A 53 5.59 9.51 -2.77
C ILE A 53 4.69 8.40 -3.35
N ALA A 54 4.17 8.55 -4.56
CA ALA A 54 3.34 7.52 -5.18
C ALA A 54 4.17 6.26 -5.45
N VAL A 55 5.40 6.39 -5.96
CA VAL A 55 6.33 5.27 -6.13
C VAL A 55 6.66 4.59 -4.80
N ALA A 56 6.90 5.38 -3.75
CA ALA A 56 7.26 4.85 -2.43
C ALA A 56 6.15 4.03 -1.78
N THR A 57 4.89 4.43 -1.99
CA THR A 57 3.72 3.92 -1.25
C THR A 57 2.81 2.99 -2.05
N THR A 58 3.18 2.62 -3.27
CA THR A 58 2.37 1.74 -4.13
C THR A 58 3.10 0.47 -4.54
N TRP A 59 2.32 -0.55 -4.90
CA TRP A 59 2.78 -1.69 -5.66
C TRP A 59 2.37 -1.54 -7.11
N GLU A 60 3.22 -2.02 -8.01
CA GLU A 60 2.95 -2.04 -9.44
C GLU A 60 3.30 -3.39 -10.07
N ARG A 61 2.60 -3.71 -11.17
CA ARG A 61 2.92 -4.86 -12.02
C ARG A 61 2.76 -4.46 -13.47
N LYS A 62 3.79 -4.68 -14.27
CA LYS A 62 3.67 -4.60 -15.73
C LYS A 62 2.92 -5.83 -16.23
N VAL A 63 1.92 -5.61 -17.04
CA VAL A 63 1.12 -6.68 -17.64
C VAL A 63 1.89 -7.30 -18.80
N LYS A 64 1.89 -8.62 -18.86
CA LYS A 64 2.55 -9.41 -19.94
C LYS A 64 1.92 -9.05 -21.29
N ALA A 65 2.75 -8.96 -22.30
CA ALA A 65 2.29 -8.72 -23.67
C ALA A 65 1.26 -9.80 -24.10
N GLY A 66 0.17 -9.33 -24.71
CA GLY A 66 -0.94 -10.20 -25.16
C GLY A 66 -2.05 -10.39 -24.12
N VAL A 67 -1.83 -10.05 -22.86
CA VAL A 67 -2.89 -10.04 -21.85
C VAL A 67 -3.75 -8.79 -22.02
N THR A 68 -5.05 -8.99 -22.12
CA THR A 68 -6.03 -7.91 -22.36
C THR A 68 -6.62 -7.38 -21.05
N VAL A 69 -7.29 -6.23 -21.11
CA VAL A 69 -8.09 -5.72 -19.97
C VAL A 69 -9.17 -6.73 -19.57
N GLY A 70 -9.80 -7.41 -20.53
CA GLY A 70 -10.80 -8.43 -20.23
C GLY A 70 -10.23 -9.61 -19.44
N ASP A 71 -9.02 -10.07 -19.77
CA ASP A 71 -8.33 -11.11 -19.00
C ASP A 71 -8.05 -10.66 -17.57
N ILE A 72 -7.58 -9.43 -17.39
CA ILE A 72 -7.35 -8.82 -16.06
C ILE A 72 -8.64 -8.81 -15.24
N GLU A 73 -9.75 -8.33 -15.82
CA GLU A 73 -11.05 -8.25 -15.16
C GLU A 73 -11.58 -9.64 -14.78
N GLN A 74 -11.38 -10.63 -15.63
CA GLN A 74 -11.76 -12.01 -15.34
C GLN A 74 -10.97 -12.58 -14.16
N VAL A 75 -9.66 -12.38 -14.13
CA VAL A 75 -8.81 -12.80 -13.00
C VAL A 75 -9.21 -12.11 -11.71
N PHE A 76 -9.47 -10.80 -11.75
CA PHE A 76 -9.93 -10.05 -10.58
C PHE A 76 -11.24 -10.60 -10.03
N THR A 77 -12.21 -10.88 -10.91
CA THR A 77 -13.50 -11.43 -10.53
C THR A 77 -13.36 -12.82 -9.92
N GLN A 78 -12.56 -13.70 -10.54
CA GLN A 78 -12.36 -15.05 -10.06
C GLN A 78 -11.70 -15.07 -8.68
N ILE A 79 -10.56 -14.37 -8.50
CA ILE A 79 -9.84 -14.38 -7.23
C ILE A 79 -10.68 -13.72 -6.12
N SER A 80 -11.39 -12.64 -6.43
CA SER A 80 -12.26 -12.00 -5.43
C SER A 80 -13.34 -12.96 -4.92
N ALA A 81 -13.95 -13.76 -5.80
CA ALA A 81 -14.94 -14.77 -5.43
C ALA A 81 -14.30 -15.91 -4.60
N GLU A 82 -13.15 -16.44 -5.03
CA GLU A 82 -12.42 -17.51 -4.33
C GLU A 82 -11.98 -17.09 -2.91
N ARG A 83 -11.70 -15.81 -2.70
CA ARG A 83 -11.18 -15.25 -1.44
C ARG A 83 -12.21 -14.49 -0.61
N ASN A 84 -13.48 -14.61 -0.92
CA ASN A 84 -14.59 -13.95 -0.23
C ASN A 84 -14.41 -12.41 -0.13
N MET A 85 -13.85 -11.80 -1.17
CA MET A 85 -13.84 -10.36 -1.35
C MET A 85 -14.93 -9.96 -2.35
N LYS A 86 -15.57 -8.83 -2.12
CA LYS A 86 -16.61 -8.31 -3.02
C LYS A 86 -16.08 -7.16 -3.87
N GLY A 87 -16.38 -7.17 -5.16
CA GLY A 87 -16.33 -5.98 -5.99
C GLY A 87 -17.38 -4.98 -5.52
N VAL A 88 -16.97 -3.80 -5.09
CA VAL A 88 -17.86 -2.79 -4.50
C VAL A 88 -17.98 -1.52 -5.34
N GLY A 89 -17.25 -1.43 -6.44
CA GLY A 89 -17.35 -0.33 -7.37
C GLY A 89 -16.28 -0.35 -8.46
N GLU A 90 -16.59 0.35 -9.53
CA GLU A 90 -15.68 0.57 -10.66
C GLU A 90 -15.78 2.04 -11.09
N LEU A 91 -14.64 2.61 -11.47
CA LEU A 91 -14.57 3.96 -11.98
C LEU A 91 -13.81 3.96 -13.33
N PRO A 92 -14.52 3.95 -14.47
CA PRO A 92 -13.91 3.93 -15.80
C PRO A 92 -13.48 5.33 -16.24
N LEU A 93 -12.40 5.85 -15.65
CA LEU A 93 -11.97 7.25 -15.80
C LEU A 93 -11.68 7.65 -17.25
N SER A 94 -11.09 6.76 -18.05
CA SER A 94 -10.85 7.06 -19.47
C SER A 94 -12.15 7.26 -20.24
N LYS A 95 -13.16 6.43 -20.00
CA LYS A 95 -14.50 6.58 -20.65
C LYS A 95 -15.21 7.85 -20.21
N GLU A 96 -15.14 8.18 -18.93
CA GLU A 96 -15.69 9.43 -18.39
C GLU A 96 -15.02 10.66 -19.03
N LEU A 97 -13.71 10.64 -19.18
CA LEU A 97 -12.97 11.73 -19.80
C LEU A 97 -13.25 11.82 -21.29
N GLU A 98 -13.36 10.70 -22.00
CA GLU A 98 -13.78 10.64 -23.41
C GLU A 98 -15.16 11.25 -23.61
N ALA A 99 -16.12 10.90 -22.77
CA ALA A 99 -17.48 11.44 -22.83
C ALA A 99 -17.51 12.97 -22.64
N ARG A 100 -16.66 13.50 -21.77
CA ARG A 100 -16.60 14.96 -21.49
C ARG A 100 -15.84 15.75 -22.53
N THR A 101 -14.82 15.17 -23.14
CA THR A 101 -13.90 15.90 -24.03
C THR A 101 -14.05 15.58 -25.50
N GLY A 102 -14.75 14.49 -25.84
CA GLY A 102 -14.84 13.96 -27.22
C GLY A 102 -13.51 13.41 -27.76
N LYS A 103 -12.47 13.29 -26.92
CA LYS A 103 -11.13 12.84 -27.34
C LYS A 103 -10.84 11.46 -26.76
N LYS A 104 -10.34 10.54 -27.63
CA LYS A 104 -9.90 9.22 -27.22
C LYS A 104 -8.82 9.32 -26.13
N GLN A 105 -8.92 8.48 -25.12
CA GLN A 105 -8.01 8.41 -23.99
C GLN A 105 -7.30 7.05 -23.92
N LYS A 106 -6.10 7.03 -23.34
CA LYS A 106 -5.47 5.78 -22.90
C LYS A 106 -6.30 5.16 -21.80
N PHE A 107 -6.31 3.84 -21.73
CA PHE A 107 -7.12 3.13 -20.75
C PHE A 107 -6.73 3.50 -19.31
N LEU A 108 -7.73 3.85 -18.52
CA LEU A 108 -7.60 4.10 -17.08
C LEU A 108 -8.90 3.71 -16.39
N LYS A 109 -8.84 2.69 -15.53
CA LYS A 109 -10.00 2.24 -14.75
C LYS A 109 -9.57 1.81 -13.35
N VAL A 110 -10.34 2.22 -12.35
CA VAL A 110 -10.17 1.83 -10.94
C VAL A 110 -11.20 0.77 -10.61
N TYR A 111 -10.76 -0.31 -9.99
CA TYR A 111 -11.59 -1.39 -9.45
C TYR A 111 -11.48 -1.38 -7.94
N SER A 112 -12.59 -1.53 -7.25
CA SER A 112 -12.69 -1.45 -5.80
C SER A 112 -13.19 -2.78 -5.23
N TYR A 113 -12.43 -3.33 -4.28
CA TYR A 113 -12.73 -4.60 -3.63
C TYR A 113 -12.73 -4.43 -2.12
N CYS A 114 -13.59 -5.17 -1.42
CA CYS A 114 -13.69 -5.11 0.03
C CYS A 114 -14.11 -6.45 0.62
N SER A 115 -13.52 -6.80 1.78
CA SER A 115 -14.09 -7.75 2.74
C SER A 115 -14.80 -6.93 3.82
N PRO A 116 -16.14 -6.87 3.85
CA PRO A 116 -16.86 -6.00 4.79
C PRO A 116 -16.58 -6.33 6.25
N GLU A 117 -16.42 -7.61 6.57
CA GLU A 117 -16.11 -8.08 7.92
C GLU A 117 -14.74 -7.58 8.37
N THR A 118 -13.71 -7.77 7.54
CA THR A 118 -12.36 -7.29 7.83
C THR A 118 -12.31 -5.76 7.91
N ALA A 119 -13.02 -5.09 6.99
CA ALA A 119 -13.13 -3.63 6.99
C ALA A 119 -13.74 -3.10 8.30
N ARG A 120 -14.82 -3.73 8.80
CA ARG A 120 -15.42 -3.37 10.09
C ARG A 120 -14.43 -3.54 11.23
N MET A 121 -13.75 -4.68 11.31
CA MET A 121 -12.75 -4.95 12.35
C MET A 121 -11.58 -3.93 12.32
N MET A 122 -11.13 -3.54 11.12
CA MET A 122 -10.07 -2.53 10.98
C MET A 122 -10.52 -1.15 11.47
N VAL A 123 -11.74 -0.73 11.14
CA VAL A 123 -12.29 0.57 11.57
C VAL A 123 -12.56 0.57 13.08
N ASP A 124 -13.00 -0.53 13.67
CA ASP A 124 -13.17 -0.67 15.12
C ASP A 124 -11.81 -0.59 15.86
N PHE A 125 -10.76 -1.16 15.29
CA PHE A 125 -9.40 -1.06 15.82
C PHE A 125 -8.84 0.37 15.72
N SER A 126 -9.07 1.03 14.58
CA SER A 126 -8.66 2.41 14.33
C SER A 126 -9.59 3.07 13.32
N PRO A 127 -10.41 4.07 13.71
CA PRO A 127 -11.33 4.76 12.80
C PRO A 127 -10.65 5.40 11.59
N HIS A 128 -9.38 5.78 11.71
CA HIS A 128 -8.60 6.34 10.59
C HIS A 128 -8.39 5.34 9.43
N MET A 129 -8.52 4.03 9.69
CA MET A 129 -8.45 3.00 8.64
C MET A 129 -9.59 3.13 7.62
N ALA A 130 -10.67 3.80 7.95
CA ALA A 130 -11.76 4.09 7.01
C ALA A 130 -11.28 4.86 5.77
N ALA A 131 -10.25 5.70 5.89
CA ALA A 131 -9.69 6.47 4.78
C ALA A 131 -9.01 5.59 3.70
N TYR A 132 -8.64 4.37 4.03
CA TYR A 132 -7.99 3.42 3.11
C TYR A 132 -8.97 2.49 2.41
N LEU A 133 -10.26 2.53 2.78
CA LEU A 133 -11.30 1.68 2.20
C LEU A 133 -11.93 2.35 0.96
N PRO A 134 -12.35 1.54 0.00
CA PRO A 134 -12.04 0.13 -0.24
C PRO A 134 -10.60 -0.07 -0.80
N CYS A 135 -10.11 -1.33 -0.84
CA CYS A 135 -8.89 -1.65 -1.58
C CYS A 135 -9.11 -1.38 -3.07
N ARG A 136 -8.17 -0.69 -3.70
CA ARG A 136 -8.27 -0.30 -5.11
C ARG A 136 -7.17 -0.94 -5.92
N LEU A 137 -7.54 -1.50 -7.06
CA LEU A 137 -6.64 -1.91 -8.13
C LEU A 137 -6.90 -1.00 -9.32
N THR A 138 -5.88 -0.39 -9.87
CA THR A 138 -6.01 0.51 -11.01
C THR A 138 -5.24 -0.06 -12.19
N VAL A 139 -5.92 -0.21 -13.33
CA VAL A 139 -5.29 -0.59 -14.60
C VAL A 139 -5.07 0.67 -15.42
N VAL A 140 -3.83 0.85 -15.86
CA VAL A 140 -3.36 2.04 -16.59
C VAL A 140 -2.67 1.62 -17.87
N GLU A 141 -3.06 2.18 -19.00
CA GLU A 141 -2.35 2.05 -20.27
C GLU A 141 -1.24 3.12 -20.35
N LYS A 142 -0.01 2.65 -20.51
CA LYS A 142 1.17 3.47 -20.77
C LYS A 142 1.70 3.22 -22.17
N ASP A 143 2.72 3.94 -22.60
CA ASP A 143 3.33 3.75 -23.93
C ASP A 143 3.95 2.37 -24.11
N ASP A 144 4.35 1.75 -23.01
CA ASP A 144 4.99 0.45 -22.95
C ASP A 144 4.03 -0.71 -22.59
N GLY A 145 2.71 -0.48 -22.58
CA GLY A 145 1.67 -1.46 -22.33
C GLY A 145 0.82 -1.20 -21.10
N LEU A 146 0.07 -2.22 -20.66
CA LEU A 146 -0.78 -2.14 -19.48
C LEU A 146 0.02 -2.34 -18.19
N TRP A 147 -0.39 -1.65 -17.15
CA TRP A 147 0.15 -1.73 -15.80
C TRP A 147 -0.97 -1.80 -14.77
N ILE A 148 -0.72 -2.50 -13.67
CA ILE A 148 -1.64 -2.62 -12.54
C ILE A 148 -0.97 -1.96 -11.32
N TYR A 149 -1.70 -1.06 -10.66
CA TYR A 149 -1.24 -0.34 -9.47
C TYR A 149 -2.19 -0.54 -8.29
N THR A 150 -1.65 -0.56 -7.08
CA THR A 150 -2.41 -0.52 -5.81
C THR A 150 -1.57 0.12 -4.71
N LEU A 151 -2.18 0.47 -3.59
CA LEU A 151 -1.42 0.85 -2.39
C LEU A 151 -0.54 -0.30 -1.91
N ASN A 152 0.63 0.02 -1.39
CA ASN A 152 1.51 -0.94 -0.75
C ASN A 152 0.84 -1.51 0.51
N MET A 153 0.29 -2.74 0.38
CA MET A 153 -0.41 -3.40 1.47
C MET A 153 0.53 -3.83 2.60
N ASP A 154 1.84 -4.02 2.34
CA ASP A 154 2.83 -4.27 3.39
C ASP A 154 2.97 -3.05 4.30
N MET A 155 2.95 -1.84 3.76
CA MET A 155 2.89 -0.61 4.54
C MET A 155 1.67 -0.62 5.48
N MET A 156 0.51 -1.05 4.98
CA MET A 156 -0.74 -1.07 5.74
C MET A 156 -0.72 -2.06 6.92
N VAL A 157 -0.16 -3.26 6.71
CA VAL A 157 -0.21 -4.33 7.72
C VAL A 157 1.03 -4.40 8.60
N LYS A 158 2.18 -3.90 8.15
CA LYS A 158 3.46 -3.99 8.88
C LYS A 158 3.87 -2.71 9.59
N MET A 159 3.56 -1.52 9.05
CA MET A 159 4.00 -0.25 9.65
C MET A 159 3.09 0.27 10.77
N GLY A 160 1.98 -0.39 11.04
CA GLY A 160 1.03 -0.01 12.07
C GLY A 160 1.37 -0.55 13.46
N ARG A 161 0.47 -0.27 14.41
CA ARG A 161 0.47 -0.94 15.72
C ARG A 161 0.21 -2.43 15.54
N LYS A 162 0.75 -3.26 16.45
CA LYS A 162 0.46 -4.70 16.48
C LYS A 162 -1.05 -4.94 16.42
N LEU A 163 -1.46 -5.68 15.41
CA LEU A 163 -2.85 -6.03 15.21
C LEU A 163 -3.20 -7.19 16.12
N PRO A 164 -4.33 -7.14 16.87
CA PRO A 164 -4.79 -8.27 17.67
C PRO A 164 -5.31 -9.38 16.74
N SER A 165 -5.24 -10.65 17.21
CA SER A 165 -5.98 -11.74 16.60
C SER A 165 -7.50 -11.56 16.91
N PRO A 166 -8.43 -11.84 15.98
CA PRO A 166 -8.22 -12.39 14.63
C PRO A 166 -7.95 -11.33 13.54
N LEU A 167 -7.97 -10.02 13.88
CA LEU A 167 -7.79 -8.94 12.88
C LEU A 167 -6.48 -9.07 12.10
N LYS A 168 -5.40 -9.47 12.75
CA LYS A 168 -4.10 -9.68 12.09
C LYS A 168 -4.22 -10.68 10.95
N GLU A 169 -4.82 -11.84 11.21
CA GLU A 169 -4.99 -12.91 10.22
C GLU A 169 -5.84 -12.43 9.03
N GLU A 170 -6.95 -11.75 9.30
CA GLU A 170 -7.84 -11.23 8.26
C GLU A 170 -7.19 -10.13 7.43
N ALA A 171 -6.44 -9.22 8.05
CA ALA A 171 -5.69 -8.19 7.33
C ALA A 171 -4.63 -8.79 6.39
N TRP A 172 -3.93 -9.84 6.84
CA TRP A 172 -2.99 -10.58 6.01
C TRP A 172 -3.66 -11.30 4.85
N LYS A 173 -4.83 -11.93 5.05
CA LYS A 173 -5.60 -12.55 3.97
C LYS A 173 -5.99 -11.54 2.89
N VAL A 174 -6.44 -10.33 3.29
CA VAL A 174 -6.74 -9.25 2.33
C VAL A 174 -5.49 -8.83 1.58
N ARG A 175 -4.38 -8.61 2.27
CA ARG A 175 -3.09 -8.27 1.65
C ARG A 175 -2.65 -9.31 0.61
N GLU A 176 -2.70 -10.60 0.96
CA GLU A 176 -2.34 -11.70 0.07
C GLU A 176 -3.29 -11.80 -1.13
N THR A 177 -4.58 -11.57 -0.91
CA THR A 177 -5.57 -11.58 -2.00
C THR A 177 -5.28 -10.48 -3.02
N ILE A 178 -5.05 -9.26 -2.59
CA ILE A 178 -4.70 -8.15 -3.49
C ILE A 178 -3.39 -8.44 -4.25
N HIS A 179 -2.39 -8.98 -3.56
CA HIS A 179 -1.12 -9.35 -4.20
C HIS A 179 -1.31 -10.44 -5.27
N MET A 180 -2.10 -11.47 -4.96
CA MET A 180 -2.44 -12.54 -5.89
C MET A 180 -3.23 -12.01 -7.10
N MET A 181 -4.20 -11.12 -6.90
CA MET A 181 -4.93 -10.45 -7.98
C MET A 181 -3.98 -9.74 -8.94
N MET A 182 -3.01 -8.97 -8.41
CA MET A 182 -2.03 -8.29 -9.24
C MET A 182 -1.12 -9.24 -10.01
N ASP A 183 -0.56 -10.24 -9.33
CA ASP A 183 0.43 -11.14 -9.92
C ASP A 183 -0.17 -12.03 -11.00
N ARG A 184 -1.35 -12.64 -10.75
CA ARG A 184 -2.03 -13.49 -11.74
C ARG A 184 -2.60 -12.68 -12.89
N ALA A 185 -3.25 -11.54 -12.61
CA ALA A 185 -3.78 -10.68 -13.66
C ALA A 185 -2.69 -10.12 -14.58
N ALA A 186 -1.54 -9.74 -14.03
CA ALA A 186 -0.41 -9.27 -14.83
C ALA A 186 0.14 -10.34 -15.78
N LYS A 187 -0.06 -11.62 -15.47
CA LYS A 187 0.39 -12.76 -16.28
C LYS A 187 -0.72 -13.35 -17.17
N GLY A 188 -1.99 -12.99 -16.93
CA GLY A 188 -3.15 -13.61 -17.58
C GLY A 188 -3.40 -15.05 -17.09
N GLU A 189 -3.12 -15.33 -15.81
CA GLU A 189 -3.28 -16.65 -15.18
C GLU A 189 -4.64 -16.73 -14.48
N PHE A 190 -5.54 -17.57 -14.99
CA PHE A 190 -6.88 -17.82 -14.44
C PHE A 190 -6.86 -18.87 -13.32
#